data_576b2757c3d0b5c64d52c9b0e89113a3
#
_entry.id   576b2757c3d0b5c64d52c9b0e89113a3
#
_cell.length_a   1.000
_cell.length_b   1.000
_cell.length_c   1.000
_cell.angle_alpha   90.00
_cell.angle_beta   90.00
_cell.angle_gamma   90.00
#
_symmetry.space_group_name_H-M   'P 1'
#
loop_
_entity.id
_entity.type
_entity.pdbx_description
1 polymer ?
#
loop_
_entity_poly.entity_id
_entity_poly.type
_entity_poly.pdbx_seq_one_letter_code
_entity_poly.pdbx_strand_id
1 'polypeptide(L)'
;MTKALDFTSGYESRRPPMMGHNAVATSQPLAAQAGMKMLQLGGNAVDAAIATAMALTVVEPTGNGIGSDAFAIVWDGEKLHGLNASGRSPASWHADLFAGKSAVPEIGWDAVTVPGAVSGWVALAERFGTLPLTTLAQPAIDYARNGFPVSPLIGHLWQRGYSKLKDQPGFSACFAPE
;
A
#
# COMPACT_ATOMS: atom_id res chain seq x y z
N MET A 1 22.52 -23.22 -21.92
CA MET A 1 21.06 -23.05 -21.99
C MET A 1 20.56 -22.68 -20.61
N THR A 2 20.26 -21.44 -20.35
CA THR A 2 19.60 -20.99 -19.11
C THR A 2 18.16 -21.52 -19.14
N LYS A 3 17.85 -22.43 -18.22
CA LYS A 3 16.48 -22.92 -18.04
C LYS A 3 15.62 -21.74 -17.65
N ALA A 4 14.56 -21.45 -18.41
CA ALA A 4 13.62 -20.41 -18.05
C ALA A 4 13.05 -20.71 -16.66
N LEU A 5 13.01 -19.71 -15.80
CA LEU A 5 12.42 -19.84 -14.47
C LEU A 5 10.91 -20.08 -14.64
N ASP A 6 10.42 -21.16 -14.07
CA ASP A 6 9.00 -21.45 -14.02
C ASP A 6 8.39 -20.81 -12.76
N PHE A 7 7.66 -19.72 -12.94
CA PHE A 7 6.96 -19.02 -11.86
C PHE A 7 5.55 -19.55 -11.60
N THR A 8 5.12 -20.56 -12.36
CA THR A 8 3.76 -21.15 -12.23
C THR A 8 3.76 -22.39 -11.35
N SER A 9 4.93 -22.98 -11.06
CA SER A 9 5.02 -24.13 -10.18
C SER A 9 4.68 -23.74 -8.75
N GLY A 10 3.62 -24.30 -8.20
CA GLY A 10 3.31 -24.20 -6.78
C GLY A 10 4.41 -24.89 -5.97
N TYR A 11 4.86 -24.25 -4.88
CA TYR A 11 5.69 -24.92 -3.90
C TYR A 11 4.95 -25.04 -2.59
N GLU A 12 4.96 -26.22 -2.03
CA GLU A 12 4.45 -26.45 -0.70
C GLU A 12 5.41 -25.85 0.34
N SER A 13 4.97 -24.81 1.04
CA SER A 13 5.75 -24.28 2.13
C SER A 13 5.00 -24.44 3.45
N ARG A 14 5.37 -25.41 4.26
CA ARG A 14 5.11 -25.38 5.69
C ARG A 14 6.19 -24.50 6.33
N ARG A 15 5.86 -23.27 6.62
CA ARG A 15 6.78 -22.36 7.32
C ARG A 15 6.70 -22.65 8.81
N PRO A 16 7.76 -23.12 9.47
CA PRO A 16 7.79 -23.23 10.91
C PRO A 16 7.70 -21.82 11.54
N PRO A 17 7.21 -21.71 12.78
CA PRO A 17 7.31 -20.47 13.53
C PRO A 17 8.76 -20.04 13.62
N MET A 18 9.02 -18.76 13.30
CA MET A 18 10.34 -18.17 13.43
C MET A 18 10.32 -17.14 14.56
N MET A 19 11.37 -17.21 15.41
CA MET A 19 11.56 -16.25 16.48
C MET A 19 12.58 -15.20 16.03
N GLY A 20 12.33 -13.93 16.35
CA GLY A 20 13.21 -12.83 16.01
C GLY A 20 13.00 -11.65 16.94
N HIS A 21 13.98 -10.76 17.06
CA HIS A 21 13.83 -9.52 17.81
C HIS A 21 12.87 -8.55 17.10
N ASN A 22 12.87 -8.59 15.77
CA ASN A 22 12.04 -7.73 14.93
C ASN A 22 11.38 -8.56 13.84
N ALA A 23 10.17 -8.17 13.46
CA ALA A 23 9.45 -8.80 12.37
C ALA A 23 8.64 -7.76 11.58
N VAL A 24 8.60 -7.94 10.26
CA VAL A 24 7.69 -7.22 9.36
C VAL A 24 6.94 -8.26 8.55
N ALA A 25 5.62 -8.19 8.55
CA ALA A 25 4.75 -9.06 7.78
C ALA A 25 3.85 -8.22 6.85
N THR A 26 3.89 -8.53 5.57
CA THR A 26 3.09 -7.87 4.54
C THR A 26 2.93 -8.80 3.33
N SER A 27 2.05 -8.45 2.41
CA SER A 27 1.73 -9.23 1.20
C SER A 27 2.88 -9.28 0.19
N GLN A 28 3.80 -8.28 0.19
CA GLN A 28 4.82 -8.13 -0.85
C GLN A 28 6.23 -8.08 -0.25
N PRO A 29 7.16 -8.99 -0.67
CA PRO A 29 8.49 -9.10 -0.08
C PRO A 29 9.35 -7.83 -0.12
N LEU A 30 9.27 -7.03 -1.20
CA LEU A 30 10.02 -5.78 -1.32
C LEU A 30 9.53 -4.73 -0.32
N ALA A 31 8.23 -4.71 -0.02
CA ALA A 31 7.69 -3.87 1.02
C ALA A 31 8.11 -4.33 2.42
N ALA A 32 8.19 -5.65 2.66
CA ALA A 32 8.77 -6.18 3.90
C ALA A 32 10.22 -5.75 4.08
N GLN A 33 11.04 -5.78 3.01
CA GLN A 33 12.41 -5.31 3.04
C GLN A 33 12.51 -3.81 3.37
N ALA A 34 11.60 -2.98 2.84
CA ALA A 34 11.54 -1.56 3.18
C ALA A 34 11.32 -1.34 4.69
N GLY A 35 10.37 -2.06 5.29
CA GLY A 35 10.15 -2.01 6.73
C GLY A 35 11.33 -2.52 7.55
N MET A 36 11.92 -3.66 7.16
CA MET A 36 13.11 -4.19 7.83
C MET A 36 14.29 -3.24 7.76
N LYS A 37 14.47 -2.51 6.65
CA LYS A 37 15.50 -1.49 6.52
C LYS A 37 15.35 -0.38 7.57
N MET A 38 14.12 0.04 7.88
CA MET A 38 13.87 1.06 8.92
C MET A 38 14.27 0.53 10.30
N LEU A 39 13.93 -0.72 10.64
CA LEU A 39 14.35 -1.34 11.90
C LEU A 39 15.88 -1.45 12.01
N GLN A 40 16.57 -1.76 10.92
CA GLN A 40 18.06 -1.82 10.85
C GLN A 40 18.70 -0.43 11.01
N LEU A 41 18.02 0.64 10.59
CA LEU A 41 18.46 2.02 10.78
C LEU A 41 18.18 2.57 12.18
N GLY A 42 17.67 1.76 13.09
CA GLY A 42 17.33 2.15 14.46
C GLY A 42 15.93 2.74 14.61
N GLY A 43 15.10 2.65 13.58
CA GLY A 43 13.70 3.00 13.64
C GLY A 43 12.89 2.00 14.47
N ASN A 44 11.68 2.38 14.82
CA ASN A 44 10.77 1.54 15.58
C ASN A 44 9.74 0.82 14.66
N ALA A 45 8.81 0.07 15.27
CA ALA A 45 7.78 -0.67 14.54
C ALA A 45 6.85 0.23 13.71
N VAL A 46 6.60 1.48 14.16
CA VAL A 46 5.76 2.43 13.43
C VAL A 46 6.50 2.95 12.19
N ASP A 47 7.78 3.27 12.31
CA ASP A 47 8.63 3.63 11.18
C ASP A 47 8.64 2.52 10.12
N ALA A 48 8.80 1.28 10.58
CA ALA A 48 8.79 0.10 9.70
C ALA A 48 7.44 -0.06 8.99
N ALA A 49 6.32 0.11 9.71
CA ALA A 49 4.98 -0.01 9.15
C ALA A 49 4.71 1.07 8.10
N ILE A 50 5.09 2.33 8.36
CA ILE A 50 4.92 3.44 7.42
C ILE A 50 5.74 3.19 6.15
N ALA A 51 7.03 2.85 6.28
CA ALA A 51 7.89 2.58 5.12
C ALA A 51 7.38 1.40 4.29
N THR A 52 6.86 0.35 4.94
CA THR A 52 6.21 -0.78 4.29
C THR A 52 4.96 -0.33 3.51
N ALA A 53 4.08 0.46 4.14
CA ALA A 53 2.86 0.97 3.50
C ALA A 53 3.18 1.87 2.31
N MET A 54 4.17 2.76 2.43
CA MET A 54 4.63 3.59 1.32
C MET A 54 5.19 2.75 0.18
N ALA A 55 6.00 1.74 0.45
CA ALA A 55 6.55 0.85 -0.56
C ALA A 55 5.45 0.06 -1.29
N LEU A 56 4.41 -0.39 -0.58
CA LEU A 56 3.26 -1.09 -1.17
C LEU A 56 2.56 -0.27 -2.25
N THR A 57 2.50 1.06 -2.13
CA THR A 57 1.86 1.91 -3.16
C THR A 57 2.57 1.83 -4.52
N VAL A 58 3.83 1.42 -4.54
CA VAL A 58 4.63 1.24 -5.76
C VAL A 58 4.68 -0.22 -6.19
N VAL A 59 5.00 -1.13 -5.25
CA VAL A 59 5.28 -2.53 -5.59
C VAL A 59 4.03 -3.42 -5.63
N GLU A 60 2.90 -2.93 -5.10
CA GLU A 60 1.59 -3.57 -5.11
C GLU A 60 0.46 -2.54 -5.36
N PRO A 61 0.52 -1.77 -6.45
CA PRO A 61 -0.42 -0.66 -6.69
C PRO A 61 -1.84 -1.13 -7.05
N THR A 62 -2.03 -2.43 -7.21
CA THR A 62 -3.34 -3.03 -7.49
C THR A 62 -4.28 -3.05 -6.29
N GLY A 63 -3.77 -2.81 -5.09
CA GLY A 63 -4.52 -2.74 -3.84
C GLY A 63 -4.08 -1.61 -2.91
N ASN A 64 -3.08 -0.81 -3.30
CA ASN A 64 -2.52 0.24 -2.48
C ASN A 64 -2.27 1.51 -3.31
N GLY A 65 -2.42 2.69 -2.70
CA GLY A 65 -2.17 3.96 -3.39
C GLY A 65 -2.05 5.13 -2.43
N ILE A 66 -1.33 6.16 -2.84
CA ILE A 66 -1.22 7.41 -2.07
C ILE A 66 -2.55 8.18 -2.01
N GLY A 67 -3.46 7.90 -2.93
CA GLY A 67 -4.80 8.45 -2.99
C GLY A 67 -5.85 7.62 -2.23
N SER A 68 -5.45 6.58 -1.49
CA SER A 68 -6.33 5.68 -0.76
C SER A 68 -6.52 6.10 0.71
N ASP A 69 -7.02 5.18 1.49
CA ASP A 69 -7.21 5.28 2.93
C ASP A 69 -6.11 4.53 3.70
N ALA A 70 -6.08 4.71 5.01
CA ALA A 70 -5.25 3.93 5.91
C ALA A 70 -5.91 3.81 7.30
N PHE A 71 -5.68 2.67 7.92
CA PHE A 71 -6.06 2.41 9.30
C PHE A 71 -4.85 1.86 10.04
N ALA A 72 -4.72 2.21 11.31
CA ALA A 72 -3.65 1.67 12.13
C ALA A 72 -4.11 1.38 13.55
N ILE A 73 -3.53 0.33 14.11
CA ILE A 73 -3.59 0.01 15.53
C ILE A 73 -2.16 -0.11 16.03
N VAL A 74 -1.84 0.68 17.04
CA VAL A 74 -0.50 0.75 17.62
C VAL A 74 -0.58 0.41 19.10
N TRP A 75 0.22 -0.54 19.54
CA TRP A 75 0.49 -0.81 20.95
C TRP A 75 1.81 -0.14 21.33
N ASP A 76 1.79 0.79 22.29
CA ASP A 76 2.96 1.57 22.68
C ASP A 76 3.73 0.99 23.89
N GLY A 77 3.30 -0.18 24.36
CA GLY A 77 3.81 -0.84 25.56
C GLY A 77 2.88 -0.70 26.77
N GLU A 78 1.97 0.28 26.75
CA GLU A 78 1.05 0.56 27.85
C GLU A 78 -0.42 0.50 27.41
N LYS A 79 -0.73 1.06 26.25
CA LYS A 79 -2.10 1.10 25.74
C LYS A 79 -2.19 0.98 24.22
N LEU A 80 -3.39 0.67 23.78
CA LEU A 80 -3.74 0.56 22.37
C LEU A 80 -4.21 1.92 21.83
N HIS A 81 -3.64 2.31 20.69
CA HIS A 81 -4.03 3.51 19.94
C HIS A 81 -4.62 3.10 18.59
N GLY A 82 -5.74 3.71 18.22
CA GLY A 82 -6.35 3.56 16.91
C GLY A 82 -6.17 4.82 16.08
N LEU A 83 -5.94 4.66 14.78
CA LEU A 83 -6.00 5.71 13.78
C LEU A 83 -6.98 5.30 12.69
N ASN A 84 -7.92 6.19 12.40
CA ASN A 84 -8.77 6.11 11.23
C ASN A 84 -8.40 7.25 10.28
N ALA A 85 -7.77 6.92 9.18
CA ALA A 85 -7.44 7.80 8.07
C ALA A 85 -8.15 7.34 6.78
N SER A 86 -9.43 6.99 6.90
CA SER A 86 -10.27 6.57 5.75
C SER A 86 -10.54 7.70 4.76
N GLY A 87 -10.23 8.93 5.15
CA GLY A 87 -10.62 10.12 4.41
C GLY A 87 -12.07 10.51 4.64
N ARG A 88 -12.37 11.76 4.41
CA ARG A 88 -13.73 12.31 4.56
C ARG A 88 -14.50 12.17 3.26
N SER A 89 -15.82 12.14 3.33
CA SER A 89 -16.64 12.35 2.15
C SER A 89 -16.35 13.75 1.57
N PRO A 90 -16.33 13.93 0.24
CA PRO A 90 -16.26 15.24 -0.37
C PRO A 90 -17.36 16.17 0.16
N ALA A 91 -17.05 17.46 0.35
CA ALA A 91 -18.00 18.43 0.89
C ALA A 91 -19.25 18.61 0.00
N SER A 92 -19.13 18.30 -1.29
CA SER A 92 -20.24 18.34 -2.26
C SER A 92 -21.17 17.13 -2.19
N TRP A 93 -20.82 16.09 -1.41
CA TRP A 93 -21.67 14.90 -1.30
C TRP A 93 -22.83 15.16 -0.35
N HIS A 94 -24.03 14.81 -0.82
CA HIS A 94 -25.26 14.82 -0.06
C HIS A 94 -26.12 13.62 -0.48
N ALA A 95 -27.11 13.28 0.33
CA ALA A 95 -27.90 12.06 0.13
C ALA A 95 -28.58 11.99 -1.27
N ASP A 96 -29.01 13.14 -1.80
CA ASP A 96 -29.70 13.19 -3.10
C ASP A 96 -28.79 12.82 -4.28
N LEU A 97 -27.45 12.93 -4.13
CA LEU A 97 -26.50 12.50 -5.16
C LEU A 97 -26.63 10.99 -5.47
N PHE A 98 -27.08 10.23 -4.49
CA PHE A 98 -27.25 8.79 -4.58
C PHE A 98 -28.73 8.38 -4.61
N ALA A 99 -29.66 9.34 -4.71
CA ALA A 99 -31.09 9.06 -4.77
C ALA A 99 -31.42 8.13 -5.96
N GLY A 100 -32.20 7.08 -5.69
CA GLY A 100 -32.55 6.07 -6.69
C GLY A 100 -31.47 5.02 -7.01
N LYS A 101 -30.28 5.14 -6.43
CA LYS A 101 -29.22 4.12 -6.53
C LYS A 101 -29.35 3.13 -5.36
N SER A 102 -29.21 1.83 -5.64
CA SER A 102 -29.20 0.78 -4.60
C SER A 102 -27.87 0.71 -3.82
N ALA A 103 -26.79 1.25 -4.40
CA ALA A 103 -25.46 1.29 -3.81
C ALA A 103 -24.64 2.45 -4.40
N VAL A 104 -23.60 2.88 -3.71
CA VAL A 104 -22.58 3.78 -4.25
C VAL A 104 -21.85 3.05 -5.39
N PRO A 105 -21.59 3.70 -6.54
CA PRO A 105 -20.83 3.09 -7.63
C PRO A 105 -19.44 2.60 -7.16
N GLU A 106 -19.00 1.45 -7.65
CA GLU A 106 -17.67 0.91 -7.33
C GLU A 106 -16.53 1.59 -8.10
N ILE A 107 -16.85 2.30 -9.18
CA ILE A 107 -15.88 2.90 -10.11
C ILE A 107 -16.30 4.32 -10.43
N GLY A 108 -15.32 5.19 -10.65
CA GLY A 108 -15.52 6.60 -10.98
C GLY A 108 -15.44 7.51 -9.77
N TRP A 109 -15.70 8.79 -9.98
CA TRP A 109 -15.52 9.83 -8.95
C TRP A 109 -16.42 9.67 -7.73
N ASP A 110 -17.60 9.10 -7.92
CA ASP A 110 -18.56 8.85 -6.84
C ASP A 110 -18.10 7.78 -5.84
N ALA A 111 -17.00 7.06 -6.16
CA ALA A 111 -16.45 6.03 -5.29
C ALA A 111 -15.22 6.54 -4.49
N VAL A 112 -14.77 7.78 -4.71
CA VAL A 112 -13.51 8.31 -4.19
C VAL A 112 -13.77 9.29 -3.06
N THR A 113 -13.27 8.98 -1.85
CA THR A 113 -13.24 9.92 -0.72
C THR A 113 -12.06 10.89 -0.85
N VAL A 114 -12.00 11.92 -0.01
CA VAL A 114 -10.79 12.72 0.14
C VAL A 114 -9.66 11.82 0.65
N PRO A 115 -8.51 11.72 -0.04
CA PRO A 115 -7.43 10.80 0.34
C PRO A 115 -6.95 10.96 1.77
N GLY A 116 -6.90 9.89 2.52
CA GLY A 116 -6.51 9.88 3.93
C GLY A 116 -5.15 9.23 4.23
N ALA A 117 -4.65 8.33 3.37
CA ALA A 117 -3.48 7.50 3.64
C ALA A 117 -2.24 8.32 4.03
N VAL A 118 -1.88 9.32 3.22
CA VAL A 118 -0.68 10.15 3.47
C VAL A 118 -0.80 10.92 4.79
N SER A 119 -1.96 11.51 5.07
CA SER A 119 -2.20 12.20 6.35
C SER A 119 -2.12 11.24 7.54
N GLY A 120 -2.56 10.00 7.37
CA GLY A 120 -2.42 8.94 8.35
C GLY A 120 -0.96 8.58 8.64
N TRP A 121 -0.13 8.44 7.60
CA TRP A 121 1.31 8.17 7.77
C TRP A 121 2.03 9.33 8.46
N VAL A 122 1.71 10.58 8.09
CA VAL A 122 2.26 11.77 8.75
C VAL A 122 1.88 11.78 10.23
N ALA A 123 0.60 11.59 10.56
CA ALA A 123 0.14 11.58 11.95
C ALA A 123 0.78 10.45 12.78
N LEU A 124 0.99 9.27 12.19
CA LEU A 124 1.70 8.16 12.84
C LEU A 124 3.18 8.50 13.07
N ALA A 125 3.86 9.06 12.05
CA ALA A 125 5.26 9.44 12.15
C ALA A 125 5.49 10.53 13.20
N GLU A 126 4.65 11.56 13.20
CA GLU A 126 4.75 12.68 14.18
C GLU A 126 4.52 12.22 15.63
N ARG A 127 3.62 11.26 15.82
CA ARG A 127 3.25 10.82 17.16
C ARG A 127 4.12 9.71 17.73
N PHE A 128 4.54 8.77 16.91
CA PHE A 128 5.18 7.53 17.33
C PHE A 128 6.50 7.24 16.62
N GLY A 129 6.76 7.91 15.48
CA GLY A 129 7.96 7.68 14.69
C GLY A 129 9.24 8.20 15.36
N THR A 130 10.35 7.65 14.96
CA THR A 130 11.69 8.05 15.39
C THR A 130 12.57 8.49 14.23
N LEU A 131 12.28 8.03 13.02
CA LEU A 131 13.00 8.40 11.82
C LEU A 131 12.27 9.50 11.03
N PRO A 132 13.02 10.37 10.30
CA PRO A 132 12.42 11.36 9.41
C PRO A 132 11.54 10.73 8.34
N LEU A 133 10.40 11.34 8.04
CA LEU A 133 9.46 10.85 7.00
C LEU A 133 10.14 10.68 5.64
N THR A 134 11.11 11.51 5.30
CA THR A 134 11.92 11.39 4.07
C THR A 134 12.72 10.09 4.03
N THR A 135 13.22 9.63 5.18
CA THR A 135 13.90 8.33 5.31
C THR A 135 12.92 7.19 5.11
N LEU A 136 11.72 7.29 5.69
CA LEU A 136 10.67 6.27 5.55
C LEU A 136 10.20 6.13 4.11
N ALA A 137 10.12 7.23 3.37
CA ALA A 137 9.69 7.26 1.97
C ALA A 137 10.77 6.76 0.98
N GLN A 138 12.05 6.75 1.38
CA GLN A 138 13.16 6.50 0.46
C GLN A 138 13.04 5.17 -0.30
N PRO A 139 12.68 4.02 0.32
CA PRO A 139 12.53 2.77 -0.43
C PRO A 139 11.44 2.85 -1.52
N ALA A 140 10.31 3.49 -1.25
CA ALA A 140 9.24 3.68 -2.22
C ALA A 140 9.72 4.55 -3.39
N ILE A 141 10.44 5.64 -3.10
CA ILE A 141 11.03 6.53 -4.10
C ILE A 141 12.04 5.77 -4.97
N ASP A 142 12.88 4.94 -4.36
CA ASP A 142 13.88 4.14 -5.08
C ASP A 142 13.21 3.15 -6.03
N TYR A 143 12.16 2.44 -5.60
CA TYR A 143 11.39 1.54 -6.46
C TYR A 143 10.68 2.29 -7.60
N ALA A 144 10.08 3.44 -7.32
CA ALA A 144 9.42 4.24 -8.34
C ALA A 144 10.41 4.80 -9.38
N ARG A 145 11.62 5.18 -8.96
CA ARG A 145 12.63 5.77 -9.83
C ARG A 145 13.39 4.74 -10.64
N ASN A 146 13.79 3.64 -10.02
CA ASN A 146 14.70 2.67 -10.61
C ASN A 146 14.00 1.42 -11.15
N GLY A 147 12.68 1.30 -10.90
CA GLY A 147 11.92 0.09 -11.19
C GLY A 147 12.12 -1.01 -10.14
N PHE A 148 11.34 -2.06 -10.25
CA PHE A 148 11.38 -3.22 -9.38
C PHE A 148 10.92 -4.48 -10.14
N PRO A 149 11.34 -5.69 -9.74
CA PRO A 149 10.84 -6.92 -10.33
C PRO A 149 9.37 -7.15 -9.92
N VAL A 150 8.48 -7.11 -10.91
CA VAL A 150 7.04 -7.35 -10.70
C VAL A 150 6.79 -8.84 -10.45
N SER A 151 6.12 -9.16 -9.35
CA SER A 151 5.74 -10.56 -9.09
C SER A 151 4.65 -11.05 -10.05
N PRO A 152 4.59 -12.36 -10.35
CA PRO A 152 3.55 -12.92 -11.22
C PRO A 152 2.13 -12.59 -10.76
N LEU A 153 1.89 -12.61 -9.45
CA LEU A 153 0.59 -12.24 -8.87
C LEU A 153 0.22 -10.80 -9.19
N ILE A 154 1.14 -9.86 -8.95
CA ILE A 154 0.89 -8.43 -9.21
C ILE A 154 0.71 -8.18 -10.71
N GLY A 155 1.50 -8.83 -11.57
CA GLY A 155 1.31 -8.75 -13.02
C GLY A 155 -0.08 -9.22 -13.46
N HIS A 156 -0.55 -10.33 -12.90
CA HIS A 156 -1.90 -10.84 -13.17
C HIS A 156 -3.00 -9.88 -12.67
N LEU A 157 -2.87 -9.35 -11.45
CA LEU A 157 -3.83 -8.39 -10.89
C LEU A 157 -3.86 -7.08 -11.68
N TRP A 158 -2.70 -6.62 -12.16
CA TRP A 158 -2.59 -5.44 -13.02
C TRP A 158 -3.36 -5.63 -14.33
N GLN A 159 -3.14 -6.78 -14.99
CA GLN A 159 -3.87 -7.11 -16.23
C GLN A 159 -5.39 -7.14 -16.03
N ARG A 160 -5.86 -7.69 -14.90
CA ARG A 160 -7.28 -7.63 -14.50
C ARG A 160 -7.76 -6.21 -14.28
N GLY A 161 -6.98 -5.39 -13.57
CA GLY A 161 -7.26 -3.98 -13.33
C GLY A 161 -7.37 -3.20 -14.64
N TYR A 162 -6.44 -3.42 -15.57
CA TYR A 162 -6.48 -2.81 -16.89
C TYR A 162 -7.77 -3.14 -17.63
N SER A 163 -8.16 -4.42 -17.70
CA SER A 163 -9.39 -4.85 -18.36
C SER A 163 -10.65 -4.17 -17.80
N LYS A 164 -10.65 -3.83 -16.49
CA LYS A 164 -11.76 -3.19 -15.79
C LYS A 164 -11.76 -1.66 -15.95
N LEU A 165 -10.59 -1.04 -16.04
CA LEU A 165 -10.41 0.40 -15.86
C LEU A 165 -9.91 1.15 -17.10
N LYS A 166 -9.55 0.45 -18.19
CA LYS A 166 -8.97 1.04 -19.42
C LYS A 166 -9.79 2.16 -20.03
N ASP A 167 -11.12 2.11 -19.85
CA ASP A 167 -12.05 3.09 -20.40
C ASP A 167 -12.28 4.30 -19.45
N GLN A 168 -11.64 4.29 -18.24
CA GLN A 168 -11.68 5.43 -17.33
C GLN A 168 -10.78 6.55 -17.85
N PRO A 169 -11.21 7.82 -17.77
CA PRO A 169 -10.43 8.95 -18.24
C PRO A 169 -9.01 8.99 -17.64
N GLY A 170 -8.00 9.03 -18.50
CA GLY A 170 -6.60 9.11 -18.10
C GLY A 170 -5.96 7.81 -17.62
N PHE A 171 -6.74 6.74 -17.41
CA PHE A 171 -6.19 5.49 -16.87
C PHE A 171 -5.10 4.89 -17.78
N SER A 172 -5.38 4.72 -19.06
CA SER A 172 -4.44 4.10 -20.01
C SER A 172 -3.16 4.93 -20.15
N ALA A 173 -3.26 6.25 -20.16
CA ALA A 173 -2.09 7.12 -20.25
C ALA A 173 -1.15 7.01 -19.03
N CYS A 174 -1.71 6.77 -17.84
CA CYS A 174 -0.93 6.68 -16.60
C CYS A 174 -0.44 5.26 -16.29
N PHE A 175 -1.26 4.24 -16.55
CA PHE A 175 -1.04 2.89 -16.04
C PHE A 175 -0.78 1.84 -17.14
N ALA A 176 -0.93 2.20 -18.40
CA ALA A 176 -0.66 1.33 -19.54
C ALA A 176 -0.13 2.13 -20.74
N PRO A 177 0.96 2.91 -20.56
CA PRO A 177 1.60 3.59 -21.69
C PRO A 177 2.10 2.55 -22.70
N GLU A 178 2.07 2.91 -23.99
CA GLU A 178 2.58 2.08 -25.11
C GLU A 178 4.08 1.87 -25.03
#